data_c297f5782759c57a58462de31574557d
#
_entry.id   c297f5782759c57a58462de31574557d
#
_cell.length_a   1.000
_cell.length_b   1.000
_cell.length_c   1.000
_cell.angle_alpha   90.00
_cell.angle_beta   90.00
_cell.angle_gamma   90.00
#
_symmetry.space_group_name_H-M   'P 1'
#
loop_
_entity.id
_entity.type
_entity.pdbx_description
1 polymer ?
#
loop_
_entity_poly.entity_id
_entity_poly.type
_entity_poly.pdbx_seq_one_letter_code
_entity_poly.pdbx_strand_id
1 'polypeptide(L)'
;MNLNVLLDINWNAVGLQAGQLILSLSILVILHELGHFIPAKIFGCRVEKFYLFFDPWFSLFKKKKGETEYGIGWLPLGGYVKIAGMIDESMDKEQLKQPAQSWEFRSKPAWQRLIIMIGGVTVNVLLAFFIYAMILFTWGETKLPNQSLTQGVWVVDTVVNEVGLKTGDKIISVNSEPVKYFEDLNAAMLLGEKMTIDRDGEVKDLVIPVNFIEKIVEKGKRSVLLMPRVPCIVGEVGAGTAAAKNGLLAKDKIIGIDSMKIDFFDQVKPAVLNRAGDSIALHVVRNGNEMVINTVV
;
A
#
# COMPACT_ATOMS: atom_id res chain seq x y z
N MET A 1 -0.76 -30.06 -2.13
CA MET A 1 -0.41 -29.02 -1.18
C MET A 1 0.56 -29.62 -0.19
N ASN A 2 1.85 -29.25 -0.22
CA ASN A 2 2.89 -29.89 0.60
C ASN A 2 2.69 -29.58 2.09
N LEU A 3 2.55 -30.62 2.91
CA LEU A 3 2.38 -30.50 4.38
C LEU A 3 3.53 -29.71 5.04
N ASN A 4 4.70 -29.69 4.43
CA ASN A 4 5.89 -28.97 4.92
C ASN A 4 5.74 -27.43 4.90
N VAL A 5 4.86 -26.88 4.05
CA VAL A 5 4.60 -25.43 4.01
C VAL A 5 3.83 -24.96 5.27
N LEU A 6 3.08 -25.84 5.91
CA LEU A 6 2.36 -25.53 7.15
C LEU A 6 3.26 -25.54 8.40
N LEU A 7 4.44 -26.15 8.33
CA LEU A 7 5.39 -26.24 9.44
C LEU A 7 6.27 -24.99 9.59
N ASP A 8 6.39 -24.17 8.53
CA ASP A 8 7.17 -22.92 8.54
C ASP A 8 6.34 -21.67 8.91
N ILE A 9 5.05 -21.86 9.28
CA ILE A 9 4.20 -20.72 9.67
C ILE A 9 4.61 -20.25 11.08
N ASN A 10 5.05 -19.00 11.16
CA ASN A 10 5.28 -18.35 12.45
C ASN A 10 3.93 -17.97 13.09
N TRP A 11 3.36 -18.89 13.87
CA TRP A 11 2.06 -18.71 14.51
C TRP A 11 2.00 -17.50 15.45
N ASN A 12 3.12 -17.10 16.06
CA ASN A 12 3.18 -15.88 16.87
C ASN A 12 2.98 -14.62 16.01
N ALA A 13 3.61 -14.58 14.84
CA ALA A 13 3.43 -13.48 13.88
C ALA A 13 1.99 -13.44 13.35
N VAL A 14 1.41 -14.59 12.99
CA VAL A 14 0.02 -14.71 12.54
C VAL A 14 -0.95 -14.24 13.63
N GLY A 15 -0.75 -14.66 14.88
CA GLY A 15 -1.58 -14.24 16.02
C GLY A 15 -1.51 -12.74 16.27
N LEU A 16 -0.31 -12.15 16.20
CA LEU A 16 -0.11 -10.70 16.34
C LEU A 16 -0.80 -9.93 15.21
N GLN A 17 -0.62 -10.35 13.96
CA GLN A 17 -1.24 -9.72 12.79
C GLN A 17 -2.77 -9.81 12.83
N ALA A 18 -3.32 -10.96 13.23
CA ALA A 18 -4.76 -11.15 13.40
C ALA A 18 -5.30 -10.22 14.51
N GLY A 19 -4.60 -10.11 15.63
CA GLY A 19 -4.97 -9.21 16.73
C GLY A 19 -4.95 -7.73 16.29
N GLN A 20 -3.94 -7.31 15.54
CA GLN A 20 -3.84 -5.96 14.99
C GLN A 20 -4.98 -5.68 13.99
N LEU A 21 -5.31 -6.64 13.12
CA LEU A 21 -6.41 -6.52 12.16
C LEU A 21 -7.75 -6.34 12.90
N ILE A 22 -8.04 -7.21 13.88
CA ILE A 22 -9.29 -7.13 14.67
C ILE A 22 -9.38 -5.79 15.40
N LEU A 23 -8.28 -5.33 16.01
CA LEU A 23 -8.24 -4.05 16.71
C LEU A 23 -8.51 -2.88 15.75
N SER A 24 -7.86 -2.86 14.59
CA SER A 24 -8.05 -1.82 13.58
C SER A 24 -9.49 -1.78 13.06
N LEU A 25 -10.05 -2.94 12.73
CA LEU A 25 -11.45 -3.07 12.32
C LEU A 25 -12.40 -2.62 13.43
N SER A 26 -12.14 -2.97 14.70
CA SER A 26 -12.97 -2.56 15.82
C SER A 26 -13.04 -1.05 15.95
N ILE A 27 -11.89 -0.36 15.84
CA ILE A 27 -11.84 1.11 15.90
C ILE A 27 -12.64 1.73 14.76
N LEU A 28 -12.43 1.26 13.53
CA LEU A 28 -13.13 1.77 12.34
C LEU A 28 -14.64 1.56 12.45
N VAL A 29 -15.07 0.37 12.88
CA VAL A 29 -16.48 0.02 13.03
C VAL A 29 -17.14 0.86 14.13
N ILE A 30 -16.52 0.96 15.33
CA ILE A 30 -17.09 1.78 16.41
C ILE A 30 -17.28 3.23 15.97
N LEU A 31 -16.28 3.82 15.32
CA LEU A 31 -16.35 5.21 14.87
C LEU A 31 -17.37 5.39 13.75
N HIS A 32 -17.50 4.42 12.84
CA HIS A 32 -18.53 4.39 11.81
C HIS A 32 -19.94 4.38 12.43
N GLU A 33 -20.19 3.47 13.36
CA GLU A 33 -21.49 3.35 14.03
C GLU A 33 -21.80 4.59 14.88
N LEU A 34 -20.79 5.19 15.53
CA LEU A 34 -20.94 6.47 16.22
C LEU A 34 -21.32 7.61 15.27
N GLY A 35 -20.83 7.56 14.03
CA GLY A 35 -21.22 8.50 12.98
C GLY A 35 -22.71 8.48 12.64
N HIS A 36 -23.39 7.35 12.78
CA HIS A 36 -24.84 7.22 12.67
C HIS A 36 -25.55 7.53 14.00
N PHE A 37 -25.01 7.04 15.09
CA PHE A 37 -25.59 7.13 16.42
C PHE A 37 -25.73 8.57 16.92
N ILE A 38 -24.65 9.36 16.82
CA ILE A 38 -24.59 10.72 17.36
C ILE A 38 -25.64 11.61 16.69
N PRO A 39 -25.69 11.75 15.35
CA PRO A 39 -26.72 12.58 14.74
C PRO A 39 -28.14 12.04 14.96
N ALA A 40 -28.34 10.71 15.02
CA ALA A 40 -29.64 10.14 15.35
C ALA A 40 -30.10 10.63 16.73
N LYS A 41 -29.24 10.62 17.73
CA LYS A 41 -29.58 11.14 19.06
C LYS A 41 -29.79 12.65 19.10
N ILE A 42 -28.96 13.43 18.38
CA ILE A 42 -29.11 14.89 18.29
C ILE A 42 -30.46 15.26 17.68
N PHE A 43 -30.90 14.54 16.64
CA PHE A 43 -32.20 14.80 16.00
C PHE A 43 -33.38 14.14 16.72
N GLY A 44 -33.17 13.59 17.92
CA GLY A 44 -34.24 12.98 18.73
C GLY A 44 -34.79 11.70 18.11
N CYS A 45 -33.97 10.93 17.38
CA CYS A 45 -34.32 9.58 17.01
C CYS A 45 -34.05 8.61 18.16
N ARG A 46 -34.95 7.65 18.35
CA ARG A 46 -34.75 6.56 19.28
C ARG A 46 -33.79 5.55 18.68
N VAL A 47 -32.66 5.29 19.38
CA VAL A 47 -31.72 4.22 19.02
C VAL A 47 -31.97 3.04 19.95
N GLU A 48 -32.35 1.92 19.38
CA GLU A 48 -32.70 0.71 20.12
C GLU A 48 -31.48 -0.12 20.49
N LYS A 49 -30.51 -0.27 19.53
CA LYS A 49 -29.28 -1.02 19.73
C LYS A 49 -28.07 -0.28 19.18
N PHE A 50 -26.95 -0.46 19.85
CA PHE A 50 -25.61 -0.06 19.41
C PHE A 50 -24.65 -1.20 19.71
N TYR A 51 -24.17 -1.86 18.66
CA TYR A 51 -23.37 -3.06 18.79
C TYR A 51 -22.06 -2.95 18.02
N LEU A 52 -20.97 -3.27 18.72
CA LEU A 52 -19.72 -3.63 18.08
C LEU A 52 -19.79 -5.12 17.74
N PHE A 53 -19.57 -5.43 16.47
CA PHE A 53 -19.69 -6.76 15.92
C PHE A 53 -21.13 -7.30 15.87
N PHE A 54 -21.35 -8.20 14.93
CA PHE A 54 -22.64 -8.89 14.83
C PHE A 54 -22.79 -9.95 15.93
N ASP A 55 -23.99 -10.09 16.40
CA ASP A 55 -24.35 -11.03 17.48
C ASP A 55 -25.39 -12.09 17.04
N PRO A 56 -25.19 -12.80 15.91
CA PRO A 56 -26.11 -13.85 15.53
C PRO A 56 -26.15 -14.89 16.66
N TRP A 57 -27.39 -15.14 17.14
CA TRP A 57 -27.76 -16.05 18.22
C TRP A 57 -27.41 -15.58 19.64
N PHE A 58 -26.23 -15.00 19.89
CA PHE A 58 -25.86 -14.52 21.25
C PHE A 58 -24.87 -13.35 21.21
N SER A 59 -24.89 -12.54 22.26
CA SER A 59 -23.95 -11.45 22.48
C SER A 59 -22.92 -11.86 23.53
N LEU A 60 -21.65 -11.47 23.34
CA LEU A 60 -20.59 -11.65 24.35
C LEU A 60 -20.85 -10.79 25.58
N PHE A 61 -21.32 -9.58 25.36
CA PHE A 61 -21.66 -8.62 26.41
C PHE A 61 -22.84 -7.76 25.93
N LYS A 62 -23.78 -7.46 26.84
CA LYS A 62 -24.85 -6.50 26.60
C LYS A 62 -25.25 -5.77 27.86
N LYS A 63 -25.55 -4.49 27.76
CA LYS A 63 -26.03 -3.64 28.82
C LYS A 63 -27.04 -2.61 28.30
N LYS A 64 -28.22 -2.55 28.90
CA LYS A 64 -29.20 -1.53 28.54
C LYS A 64 -28.98 -0.27 29.38
N LYS A 65 -28.94 0.90 28.71
CA LYS A 65 -28.87 2.22 29.34
C LYS A 65 -29.90 3.14 28.68
N GLY A 66 -30.93 3.51 29.43
CA GLY A 66 -32.07 4.23 28.89
C GLY A 66 -32.83 3.40 27.86
N GLU A 67 -33.03 3.95 26.67
CA GLU A 67 -33.73 3.30 25.56
C GLU A 67 -32.82 2.46 24.66
N THR A 68 -31.47 2.58 24.84
CA THR A 68 -30.48 1.94 23.99
C THR A 68 -29.85 0.73 24.68
N GLU A 69 -29.79 -0.38 24.00
CA GLU A 69 -29.00 -1.56 24.38
C GLU A 69 -27.63 -1.48 23.70
N TYR A 70 -26.56 -1.45 24.49
CA TYR A 70 -25.19 -1.48 24.05
C TYR A 70 -24.64 -2.89 24.18
N GLY A 71 -23.96 -3.39 23.16
CA GLY A 71 -23.45 -4.75 23.19
C GLY A 71 -22.20 -4.98 22.34
N ILE A 72 -21.61 -6.15 22.55
CA ILE A 72 -20.50 -6.68 21.77
C ILE A 72 -20.91 -8.05 21.26
N GLY A 73 -21.00 -8.19 19.94
CA GLY A 73 -21.19 -9.47 19.28
C GLY A 73 -19.91 -10.30 19.24
N TRP A 74 -20.01 -11.53 18.82
CA TRP A 74 -18.86 -12.43 18.70
C TRP A 74 -18.25 -12.46 17.29
N LEU A 75 -18.98 -11.98 16.27
CA LEU A 75 -18.58 -12.08 14.88
C LEU A 75 -17.97 -10.75 14.37
N PRO A 76 -16.63 -10.65 14.22
CA PRO A 76 -15.94 -9.38 13.94
C PRO A 76 -16.01 -8.98 12.45
N LEU A 77 -17.17 -9.06 11.82
CA LEU A 77 -17.40 -8.71 10.43
C LEU A 77 -18.06 -7.32 10.23
N GLY A 78 -18.36 -6.60 11.32
CA GLY A 78 -19.00 -5.28 11.27
C GLY A 78 -19.71 -5.00 12.58
N GLY A 79 -20.33 -3.83 12.70
CA GLY A 79 -21.21 -3.45 13.79
C GLY A 79 -22.58 -3.05 13.26
N TYR A 80 -23.47 -2.62 14.16
CA TYR A 80 -24.74 -2.04 13.73
C TYR A 80 -25.35 -1.11 14.77
N VAL A 81 -26.08 -0.12 14.25
CA VAL A 81 -26.91 0.78 15.05
C VAL A 81 -28.36 0.60 14.58
N LYS A 82 -29.23 0.08 15.49
CA LYS A 82 -30.66 -0.01 15.19
C LYS A 82 -31.35 1.28 15.57
N ILE A 83 -31.75 2.06 14.54
CA ILE A 83 -32.49 3.31 14.70
C ILE A 83 -33.97 3.02 14.40
N ALA A 84 -34.85 3.38 15.33
CA ALA A 84 -36.28 3.14 15.17
C ALA A 84 -36.85 3.81 13.91
N GLY A 85 -37.65 3.07 13.15
CA GLY A 85 -38.25 3.56 11.89
C GLY A 85 -37.29 3.68 10.71
N MET A 86 -36.06 3.16 10.82
CA MET A 86 -35.12 2.98 9.71
C MET A 86 -35.18 1.52 9.25
N ILE A 87 -35.19 1.32 7.93
CA ILE A 87 -35.07 -0.03 7.36
C ILE A 87 -33.60 -0.40 7.44
N ASP A 88 -33.29 -1.28 8.33
CA ASP A 88 -31.98 -1.89 8.49
C ASP A 88 -32.02 -3.38 8.12
N GLU A 89 -30.91 -4.06 8.31
CA GLU A 89 -30.77 -5.50 8.05
C GLU A 89 -31.71 -6.37 8.91
N SER A 90 -32.27 -5.84 10.01
CA SER A 90 -33.23 -6.53 10.88
C SER A 90 -34.63 -6.64 10.30
N MET A 91 -34.91 -5.95 9.17
CA MET A 91 -36.15 -5.99 8.37
C MET A 91 -37.45 -5.99 9.20
N ASP A 92 -37.59 -5.10 10.18
CA ASP A 92 -38.75 -4.99 11.04
C ASP A 92 -39.92 -4.33 10.28
N LYS A 93 -40.46 -5.06 9.28
CA LYS A 93 -41.54 -4.58 8.37
C LYS A 93 -42.87 -4.34 9.07
N GLU A 94 -43.09 -4.97 10.22
CA GLU A 94 -44.33 -4.82 10.96
C GLU A 94 -44.43 -3.45 11.64
N GLN A 95 -43.33 -2.93 12.18
CA GLN A 95 -43.31 -1.60 12.77
C GLN A 95 -43.56 -0.50 11.73
N LEU A 96 -43.16 -0.73 10.47
CA LEU A 96 -43.35 0.23 9.38
C LEU A 96 -44.81 0.35 8.90
N LYS A 97 -45.67 -0.60 9.22
CA LYS A 97 -47.12 -0.56 8.89
C LYS A 97 -47.89 0.39 9.80
N GLN A 98 -47.32 0.75 10.96
CA GLN A 98 -47.96 1.68 11.89
C GLN A 98 -47.67 3.14 11.50
N PRO A 99 -48.53 4.11 11.92
CA PRO A 99 -48.26 5.52 11.73
C PRO A 99 -46.90 5.93 12.32
N ALA A 100 -46.15 6.77 11.59
CA ALA A 100 -44.83 7.22 12.02
C ALA A 100 -44.89 7.99 13.34
N GLN A 101 -44.07 7.61 14.29
CA GLN A 101 -43.92 8.30 15.57
C GLN A 101 -42.86 9.42 15.49
N SER A 102 -43.00 10.47 16.29
CA SER A 102 -42.11 11.63 16.23
C SER A 102 -40.62 11.32 16.54
N TRP A 103 -40.35 10.22 17.22
CA TRP A 103 -39.02 9.72 17.55
C TRP A 103 -38.44 8.73 16.54
N GLU A 104 -39.18 8.45 15.44
CA GLU A 104 -38.70 7.54 14.39
C GLU A 104 -37.92 8.29 13.33
N PHE A 105 -36.93 7.63 12.72
CA PHE A 105 -36.13 8.12 11.62
C PHE A 105 -36.97 8.62 10.44
N ARG A 106 -38.02 7.87 10.06
CA ARG A 106 -38.89 8.20 8.93
C ARG A 106 -39.75 9.47 9.15
N SER A 107 -39.91 9.91 10.40
CA SER A 107 -40.65 11.16 10.73
C SER A 107 -39.78 12.42 10.56
N LYS A 108 -38.46 12.26 10.42
CA LYS A 108 -37.52 13.38 10.33
C LYS A 108 -37.45 13.97 8.93
N PRO A 109 -37.20 15.29 8.81
CA PRO A 109 -37.01 15.93 7.50
C PRO A 109 -35.85 15.31 6.73
N ALA A 110 -35.89 15.39 5.40
CA ALA A 110 -34.95 14.70 4.51
C ALA A 110 -33.47 15.01 4.82
N TRP A 111 -33.15 16.26 5.15
CA TRP A 111 -31.75 16.65 5.47
C TRP A 111 -31.22 16.00 6.75
N GLN A 112 -32.06 15.81 7.78
CA GLN A 112 -31.67 15.12 9.01
C GLN A 112 -31.43 13.62 8.72
N ARG A 113 -32.32 13.02 7.96
CA ARG A 113 -32.16 11.61 7.53
C ARG A 113 -30.87 11.42 6.71
N LEU A 114 -30.58 12.37 5.80
CA LEU A 114 -29.35 12.32 5.03
C LEU A 114 -28.11 12.37 5.94
N ILE A 115 -28.05 13.31 6.90
CA ILE A 115 -26.92 13.41 7.85
C ILE A 115 -26.75 12.12 8.65
N ILE A 116 -27.84 11.52 9.13
CA ILE A 116 -27.77 10.24 9.83
C ILE A 116 -27.20 9.15 8.92
N MET A 117 -27.68 9.05 7.67
CA MET A 117 -27.26 7.99 6.73
C MET A 117 -25.79 8.11 6.30
N ILE A 118 -25.31 9.32 6.02
CA ILE A 118 -23.91 9.51 5.59
C ILE A 118 -22.93 9.63 6.76
N GLY A 119 -23.44 9.74 7.99
CA GLY A 119 -22.65 10.02 9.19
C GLY A 119 -21.51 9.04 9.42
N GLY A 120 -21.77 7.74 9.25
CA GLY A 120 -20.75 6.69 9.41
C GLY A 120 -19.59 6.84 8.43
N VAL A 121 -19.89 6.97 7.15
CA VAL A 121 -18.86 7.15 6.10
C VAL A 121 -18.11 8.47 6.32
N THR A 122 -18.81 9.55 6.68
CA THR A 122 -18.20 10.85 6.94
C THR A 122 -17.16 10.77 8.06
N VAL A 123 -17.48 10.10 9.16
CA VAL A 123 -16.53 9.93 10.28
C VAL A 123 -15.31 9.12 9.84
N ASN A 124 -15.47 8.05 9.07
CA ASN A 124 -14.33 7.27 8.56
C ASN A 124 -13.45 8.08 7.60
N VAL A 125 -14.02 8.90 6.73
CA VAL A 125 -13.27 9.80 5.86
C VAL A 125 -12.49 10.83 6.67
N LEU A 126 -13.12 11.47 7.66
CA LEU A 126 -12.44 12.42 8.54
C LEU A 126 -11.31 11.74 9.34
N LEU A 127 -11.53 10.52 9.82
CA LEU A 127 -10.50 9.74 10.49
C LEU A 127 -9.32 9.43 9.57
N ALA A 128 -9.58 9.06 8.31
CA ALA A 128 -8.54 8.81 7.33
C ALA A 128 -7.69 10.07 7.08
N PHE A 129 -8.31 11.24 6.90
CA PHE A 129 -7.60 12.50 6.79
C PHE A 129 -6.78 12.83 8.03
N PHE A 130 -7.35 12.60 9.22
CA PHE A 130 -6.66 12.85 10.48
C PHE A 130 -5.42 11.96 10.62
N ILE A 131 -5.56 10.65 10.37
CA ILE A 131 -4.44 9.70 10.43
C ILE A 131 -3.36 10.07 9.42
N TYR A 132 -3.75 10.39 8.17
CA TYR A 132 -2.81 10.79 7.13
C TYR A 132 -2.07 12.09 7.49
N ALA A 133 -2.78 13.09 8.00
CA ALA A 133 -2.17 14.32 8.48
C ALA A 133 -1.18 14.07 9.64
N MET A 134 -1.54 13.19 10.58
CA MET A 134 -0.67 12.80 11.70
C MET A 134 0.60 12.08 11.21
N ILE A 135 0.47 11.20 10.21
CA ILE A 135 1.62 10.53 9.59
C ILE A 135 2.55 11.55 8.94
N LEU A 136 1.99 12.45 8.12
CA LEU A 136 2.78 13.50 7.47
C LEU A 136 3.43 14.46 8.48
N PHE A 137 2.72 14.81 9.55
CA PHE A 137 3.25 15.69 10.59
C PHE A 137 4.40 15.04 11.37
N THR A 138 4.31 13.72 11.63
CA THR A 138 5.27 13.00 12.46
C THR A 138 6.51 12.53 11.67
N TRP A 139 6.31 11.99 10.48
CA TRP A 139 7.38 11.40 9.65
C TRP A 139 7.70 12.21 8.40
N GLY A 140 6.82 13.11 7.99
CA GLY A 140 6.99 13.85 6.75
C GLY A 140 6.88 12.98 5.50
N GLU A 141 7.29 13.54 4.37
CA GLU A 141 7.50 12.81 3.11
C GLU A 141 9.00 12.61 2.88
N THR A 142 9.42 11.37 2.68
CA THR A 142 10.79 11.08 2.27
C THR A 142 10.84 11.07 0.76
N LYS A 143 11.57 12.03 0.18
CA LYS A 143 11.83 12.12 -1.26
C LYS A 143 13.30 11.95 -1.54
N LEU A 144 13.62 11.26 -2.61
CA LEU A 144 15.00 11.04 -3.03
C LEU A 144 15.46 12.23 -3.91
N PRO A 145 16.42 13.08 -3.44
CA PRO A 145 16.91 14.16 -4.28
C PRO A 145 17.53 13.61 -5.57
N ASN A 146 17.13 14.13 -6.72
CA ASN A 146 17.63 13.66 -8.01
C ASN A 146 19.16 13.83 -8.12
N GLN A 147 19.71 14.87 -7.51
CA GLN A 147 21.16 15.10 -7.46
C GLN A 147 21.95 14.04 -6.68
N SER A 148 21.28 13.30 -5.77
CA SER A 148 21.93 12.21 -5.03
C SER A 148 22.09 10.92 -5.85
N LEU A 149 21.47 10.85 -7.05
CA LEU A 149 21.61 9.75 -7.99
C LEU A 149 22.95 9.83 -8.75
N THR A 150 24.05 9.70 -8.00
CA THR A 150 25.41 9.81 -8.58
C THR A 150 25.70 8.78 -9.67
N GLN A 151 24.97 7.66 -9.67
CA GLN A 151 25.09 6.57 -10.64
C GLN A 151 24.00 6.60 -11.73
N GLY A 152 23.21 7.69 -11.75
CA GLY A 152 22.13 7.87 -12.71
C GLY A 152 20.92 6.98 -12.45
N VAL A 153 20.10 6.81 -13.47
CA VAL A 153 18.87 6.02 -13.44
C VAL A 153 19.05 4.64 -14.09
N TRP A 154 18.28 3.66 -13.61
CA TRP A 154 18.08 2.39 -14.30
C TRP A 154 16.83 2.48 -15.17
N VAL A 155 16.99 2.30 -16.49
CA VAL A 155 15.89 2.21 -17.45
C VAL A 155 15.30 0.80 -17.37
N VAL A 156 14.10 0.68 -16.81
CA VAL A 156 13.43 -0.60 -16.57
C VAL A 156 12.56 -0.99 -17.77
N ASP A 157 11.81 -0.03 -18.32
CA ASP A 157 10.94 -0.26 -19.48
C ASP A 157 11.62 0.11 -20.77
N THR A 158 11.57 -0.80 -21.75
CA THR A 158 12.17 -0.63 -23.07
C THR A 158 11.57 0.52 -23.90
N VAL A 159 10.36 0.98 -23.59
CA VAL A 159 9.76 2.16 -24.24
C VAL A 159 10.61 3.41 -24.00
N VAL A 160 11.25 3.50 -22.84
CA VAL A 160 12.12 4.63 -22.50
C VAL A 160 13.36 4.68 -23.40
N ASN A 161 13.81 3.54 -23.94
CA ASN A 161 14.93 3.50 -24.89
C ASN A 161 14.62 4.26 -26.19
N GLU A 162 13.35 4.40 -26.54
CA GLU A 162 12.94 5.16 -27.73
C GLU A 162 13.16 6.66 -27.59
N VAL A 163 13.15 7.17 -26.35
CA VAL A 163 13.57 8.54 -26.02
C VAL A 163 15.08 8.70 -26.19
N GLY A 164 15.84 7.59 -26.25
CA GLY A 164 17.30 7.58 -26.27
C GLY A 164 17.95 7.59 -24.89
N LEU A 165 17.14 7.52 -23.80
CA LEU A 165 17.65 7.41 -22.44
C LEU A 165 18.24 6.01 -22.18
N LYS A 166 19.39 5.95 -21.50
CA LYS A 166 20.09 4.71 -21.19
C LYS A 166 20.30 4.57 -19.67
N THR A 167 20.41 3.33 -19.23
CA THR A 167 20.81 3.06 -17.85
C THR A 167 22.18 3.68 -17.54
N GLY A 168 22.27 4.46 -16.48
CA GLY A 168 23.45 5.23 -16.09
C GLY A 168 23.36 6.72 -16.38
N ASP A 169 22.42 7.16 -17.21
CA ASP A 169 22.20 8.59 -17.47
C ASP A 169 21.73 9.31 -16.21
N LYS A 170 22.24 10.51 -15.97
CA LYS A 170 21.77 11.40 -14.91
C LYS A 170 20.85 12.44 -15.52
N ILE A 171 19.60 12.47 -15.12
CA ILE A 171 18.62 13.43 -15.64
C ILE A 171 18.81 14.77 -14.94
N ILE A 172 19.08 15.82 -15.70
CA ILE A 172 19.33 17.17 -15.19
C ILE A 172 18.01 17.96 -15.14
N SER A 173 17.29 18.01 -16.27
CA SER A 173 16.09 18.80 -16.41
C SER A 173 15.12 18.19 -17.44
N VAL A 174 13.84 18.55 -17.33
CA VAL A 174 12.81 18.27 -18.34
C VAL A 174 12.16 19.60 -18.70
N ASN A 175 11.99 19.87 -20.01
CA ASN A 175 11.52 21.17 -20.53
C ASN A 175 12.31 22.37 -19.97
N SER A 176 13.62 22.21 -19.77
CA SER A 176 14.52 23.20 -19.16
C SER A 176 14.27 23.48 -17.66
N GLU A 177 13.33 22.78 -17.02
CA GLU A 177 13.09 22.85 -15.58
C GLU A 177 13.86 21.75 -14.85
N PRO A 178 14.70 22.09 -13.83
CA PRO A 178 15.40 21.10 -13.06
C PRO A 178 14.46 20.19 -12.29
N VAL A 179 14.63 18.88 -12.41
CA VAL A 179 13.85 17.91 -11.61
C VAL A 179 14.52 17.73 -10.26
N LYS A 180 13.82 18.12 -9.20
CA LYS A 180 14.38 18.12 -7.83
C LYS A 180 14.42 16.73 -7.21
N TYR A 181 13.38 15.92 -7.41
CA TYR A 181 13.22 14.62 -6.78
C TYR A 181 13.03 13.52 -7.81
N PHE A 182 13.54 12.33 -7.49
CA PHE A 182 13.42 11.16 -8.37
C PHE A 182 11.96 10.76 -8.62
N GLU A 183 11.12 10.89 -7.61
CA GLU A 183 9.69 10.55 -7.69
C GLU A 183 8.96 11.37 -8.76
N ASP A 184 9.42 12.60 -9.01
CA ASP A 184 8.83 13.51 -9.98
C ASP A 184 9.28 13.21 -11.43
N LEU A 185 10.37 12.41 -11.61
CA LEU A 185 10.94 12.13 -12.94
C LEU A 185 9.96 11.44 -13.89
N ASN A 186 9.21 10.45 -13.39
CA ASN A 186 8.25 9.73 -14.22
C ASN A 186 7.15 10.66 -14.74
N ALA A 187 6.60 11.52 -13.87
CA ALA A 187 5.57 12.48 -14.27
C ALA A 187 6.14 13.55 -15.21
N ALA A 188 7.33 14.08 -14.89
CA ALA A 188 8.00 15.06 -15.74
C ALA A 188 8.30 14.50 -17.15
N MET A 189 8.74 13.25 -17.25
CA MET A 189 9.01 12.59 -18.52
C MET A 189 7.73 12.32 -19.34
N LEU A 190 6.62 11.97 -18.66
CA LEU A 190 5.33 11.73 -19.32
C LEU A 190 4.76 13.03 -19.93
N LEU A 191 4.97 14.17 -19.27
CA LEU A 191 4.43 15.47 -19.67
C LEU A 191 5.45 16.34 -20.42
N GLY A 192 6.69 15.85 -20.55
CA GLY A 192 7.79 16.59 -21.16
C GLY A 192 7.88 16.40 -22.66
N GLU A 193 8.51 17.38 -23.32
CA GLU A 193 8.85 17.34 -24.76
C GLU A 193 10.35 17.14 -24.96
N LYS A 194 11.16 17.64 -24.00
CA LYS A 194 12.63 17.61 -24.08
C LYS A 194 13.21 17.29 -22.71
N MET A 195 14.25 16.46 -22.69
CA MET A 195 14.98 16.09 -21.48
C MET A 195 16.47 16.37 -21.68
N THR A 196 17.09 17.00 -20.70
CA THR A 196 18.55 17.20 -20.67
C THR A 196 19.17 16.21 -19.69
N ILE A 197 20.17 15.48 -20.13
CA ILE A 197 20.86 14.44 -19.36
C ILE A 197 22.37 14.71 -19.33
N ASP A 198 23.05 14.14 -18.32
CA ASP A 198 24.49 13.95 -18.28
C ASP A 198 24.77 12.44 -18.51
N ARG A 199 25.46 12.12 -19.60
CA ARG A 199 25.95 10.79 -19.93
C ARG A 199 27.46 10.79 -19.96
N ASP A 200 28.07 10.16 -18.98
CA ASP A 200 29.53 10.05 -18.82
C ASP A 200 30.27 11.41 -18.84
N GLY A 201 29.65 12.45 -18.26
CA GLY A 201 30.17 13.83 -18.23
C GLY A 201 29.83 14.68 -19.45
N GLU A 202 29.12 14.14 -20.42
CA GLU A 202 28.66 14.85 -21.60
C GLU A 202 27.17 15.20 -21.49
N VAL A 203 26.83 16.48 -21.56
CA VAL A 203 25.45 16.96 -21.50
C VAL A 203 24.77 16.79 -22.87
N LYS A 204 23.63 16.11 -22.88
CA LYS A 204 22.85 15.81 -24.09
C LYS A 204 21.39 16.16 -23.90
N ASP A 205 20.78 16.60 -24.98
CA ASP A 205 19.36 16.82 -25.07
C ASP A 205 18.69 15.66 -25.79
N LEU A 206 17.65 15.11 -25.19
CA LEU A 206 16.83 14.06 -25.76
C LEU A 206 15.42 14.60 -26.01
N VAL A 207 14.84 14.26 -27.16
CA VAL A 207 13.46 14.62 -27.50
C VAL A 207 12.53 13.50 -27.09
N ILE A 208 11.49 13.81 -26.35
CA ILE A 208 10.46 12.86 -25.95
C ILE A 208 9.41 12.81 -27.06
N PRO A 209 9.16 11.64 -27.67
CA PRO A 209 8.19 11.54 -28.77
C PRO A 209 6.77 11.88 -28.29
N VAL A 210 5.99 12.57 -29.11
CA VAL A 210 4.60 12.98 -28.81
C VAL A 210 3.70 11.78 -28.45
N ASN A 211 3.95 10.62 -29.06
CA ASN A 211 3.20 9.38 -28.82
C ASN A 211 3.78 8.53 -27.67
N PHE A 212 4.66 9.09 -26.84
CA PHE A 212 5.32 8.35 -25.76
C PHE A 212 4.32 7.79 -24.72
N ILE A 213 3.33 8.62 -24.33
CA ILE A 213 2.26 8.20 -23.40
C ILE A 213 1.42 7.08 -24.00
N GLU A 214 1.04 7.22 -25.29
CA GLU A 214 0.25 6.22 -26.02
C GLU A 214 0.93 4.85 -25.98
N LYS A 215 2.22 4.79 -26.28
CA LYS A 215 3.01 3.55 -26.25
C LYS A 215 3.09 2.91 -24.85
N ILE A 216 3.12 3.72 -23.79
CA ILE A 216 3.09 3.21 -22.42
C ILE A 216 1.72 2.61 -22.10
N VAL A 217 0.64 3.29 -22.51
CA VAL A 217 -0.74 2.83 -22.27
C VAL A 217 -1.06 1.57 -23.06
N GLU A 218 -0.63 1.48 -24.30
CA GLU A 218 -0.82 0.30 -25.17
C GLU A 218 -0.22 -0.99 -24.56
N LYS A 219 0.89 -0.89 -23.84
CA LYS A 219 1.48 -2.03 -23.12
C LYS A 219 0.61 -2.58 -21.99
N GLY A 220 -0.46 -1.88 -21.57
CA GLY A 220 -1.49 -2.35 -20.64
C GLY A 220 -1.02 -2.69 -19.24
N LYS A 221 0.24 -2.43 -18.88
CA LYS A 221 0.81 -2.65 -17.56
C LYS A 221 1.24 -1.31 -16.96
N ARG A 222 1.01 -1.12 -15.67
CA ARG A 222 1.67 -0.07 -14.88
C ARG A 222 3.16 -0.38 -14.83
N SER A 223 3.88 0.02 -15.88
CA SER A 223 5.32 -0.19 -15.99
C SER A 223 6.04 0.83 -15.11
N VAL A 224 6.94 0.35 -14.27
CA VAL A 224 7.96 1.21 -13.67
C VAL A 224 8.92 1.58 -14.81
N LEU A 225 8.96 2.85 -15.17
CA LEU A 225 9.79 3.33 -16.29
C LEU A 225 11.26 3.42 -15.88
N LEU A 226 11.51 4.04 -14.73
CA LEU A 226 12.82 4.31 -14.20
C LEU A 226 12.92 3.86 -12.74
N MET A 227 14.09 3.39 -12.34
CA MET A 227 14.48 3.16 -10.96
C MET A 227 15.80 3.87 -10.65
N PRO A 228 16.11 4.20 -9.39
CA PRO A 228 17.44 4.61 -9.01
C PRO A 228 18.45 3.50 -9.34
N ARG A 229 19.59 3.86 -9.94
CA ARG A 229 20.66 2.90 -10.15
C ARG A 229 21.49 2.78 -8.87
N VAL A 230 21.39 1.62 -8.22
CA VAL A 230 21.99 1.39 -6.89
C VAL A 230 22.97 0.22 -6.92
N PRO A 231 24.02 0.24 -6.05
CA PRO A 231 24.89 -0.90 -5.88
C PRO A 231 24.11 -2.17 -5.49
N CYS A 232 24.60 -3.33 -5.90
CA CYS A 232 23.95 -4.61 -5.59
C CYS A 232 24.25 -5.03 -4.16
N ILE A 233 23.47 -4.53 -3.20
CA ILE A 233 23.56 -4.90 -1.78
C ILE A 233 22.33 -5.72 -1.40
N VAL A 234 22.55 -6.87 -0.78
CA VAL A 234 21.50 -7.78 -0.32
C VAL A 234 20.75 -7.12 0.84
N GLY A 235 19.46 -6.84 0.66
CA GLY A 235 18.59 -6.26 1.69
C GLY A 235 18.17 -7.31 2.70
N GLU A 236 17.44 -8.32 2.23
CA GLU A 236 16.90 -9.40 3.04
C GLU A 236 17.04 -10.73 2.28
N VAL A 237 17.32 -11.80 3.01
CA VAL A 237 17.42 -13.15 2.45
C VAL A 237 16.26 -13.96 3.01
N GLY A 238 15.35 -14.40 2.12
CA GLY A 238 14.19 -15.20 2.52
C GLY A 238 14.60 -16.52 3.17
N ALA A 239 14.03 -16.84 4.32
CA ALA A 239 14.28 -18.11 5.00
C ALA A 239 13.92 -19.30 4.09
N GLY A 240 14.74 -20.35 4.10
CA GLY A 240 14.52 -21.55 3.31
C GLY A 240 14.94 -21.47 1.83
N THR A 241 15.32 -20.29 1.33
CA THR A 241 15.83 -20.13 -0.05
C THR A 241 17.19 -20.79 -0.25
N ALA A 242 17.55 -21.14 -1.50
CA ALA A 242 18.87 -21.65 -1.84
C ALA A 242 19.97 -20.69 -1.41
N ALA A 243 19.78 -19.38 -1.60
CA ALA A 243 20.72 -18.35 -1.18
C ALA A 243 20.97 -18.36 0.33
N ALA A 244 19.89 -18.47 1.15
CA ALA A 244 20.04 -18.56 2.61
C ALA A 244 20.77 -19.83 3.04
N LYS A 245 20.43 -20.99 2.44
CA LYS A 245 21.07 -22.29 2.73
C LYS A 245 22.56 -22.30 2.38
N ASN A 246 22.94 -21.56 1.36
CA ASN A 246 24.34 -21.44 0.91
C ASN A 246 25.09 -20.29 1.55
N GLY A 247 24.50 -19.62 2.54
CA GLY A 247 25.18 -18.65 3.40
C GLY A 247 25.22 -17.22 2.90
N LEU A 248 24.34 -16.81 1.94
CA LEU A 248 24.14 -15.41 1.60
C LEU A 248 23.46 -14.69 2.78
N LEU A 249 23.93 -13.54 3.16
CA LEU A 249 23.43 -12.75 4.29
C LEU A 249 22.98 -11.35 3.84
N ALA A 250 22.12 -10.75 4.64
CA ALA A 250 21.79 -9.33 4.50
C ALA A 250 23.07 -8.47 4.64
N LYS A 251 23.14 -7.39 3.86
CA LYS A 251 24.28 -6.48 3.72
C LYS A 251 25.49 -7.03 2.93
N ASP A 252 25.44 -8.25 2.40
CA ASP A 252 26.42 -8.68 1.43
C ASP A 252 26.34 -7.79 0.18
N LYS A 253 27.48 -7.29 -0.29
CA LYS A 253 27.55 -6.58 -1.57
C LYS A 253 27.97 -7.57 -2.65
N ILE A 254 27.09 -7.84 -3.60
CA ILE A 254 27.40 -8.69 -4.76
C ILE A 254 28.27 -7.88 -5.71
N ILE A 255 29.43 -8.40 -6.04
CA ILE A 255 30.42 -7.77 -6.95
C ILE A 255 30.65 -8.58 -8.23
N GLY A 256 30.11 -9.81 -8.29
CA GLY A 256 30.22 -10.65 -9.47
C GLY A 256 29.29 -11.85 -9.43
N ILE A 257 28.95 -12.36 -10.61
CA ILE A 257 28.24 -13.61 -10.82
C ILE A 257 29.02 -14.40 -11.87
N ASP A 258 29.58 -15.53 -11.46
CA ASP A 258 30.57 -16.30 -12.24
C ASP A 258 31.73 -15.39 -12.71
N SER A 259 31.93 -15.25 -14.02
CA SER A 259 32.94 -14.37 -14.62
C SER A 259 32.45 -12.94 -14.88
N MET A 260 31.15 -12.65 -14.65
CA MET A 260 30.57 -11.34 -14.93
C MET A 260 30.72 -10.43 -13.70
N LYS A 261 31.34 -9.26 -13.88
CA LYS A 261 31.40 -8.22 -12.87
C LYS A 261 30.03 -7.57 -12.68
N ILE A 262 29.61 -7.41 -11.43
CA ILE A 262 28.38 -6.77 -11.03
C ILE A 262 28.71 -5.53 -10.19
N ASP A 263 28.47 -4.37 -10.71
CA ASP A 263 28.61 -3.10 -9.99
C ASP A 263 27.26 -2.61 -9.45
N PHE A 264 26.16 -2.93 -10.16
CA PHE A 264 24.82 -2.44 -9.87
C PHE A 264 23.76 -3.54 -9.94
N PHE A 265 22.64 -3.31 -9.24
CA PHE A 265 21.53 -4.26 -9.16
C PHE A 265 20.86 -4.56 -10.51
N ASP A 266 20.81 -3.58 -11.42
CA ASP A 266 20.27 -3.72 -12.78
C ASP A 266 20.96 -4.84 -13.60
N GLN A 267 22.20 -5.15 -13.29
CA GLN A 267 23.02 -6.16 -13.97
C GLN A 267 22.73 -7.60 -13.50
N VAL A 268 22.09 -7.76 -12.32
CA VAL A 268 21.83 -9.09 -11.75
C VAL A 268 20.83 -9.88 -12.59
N LYS A 269 19.69 -9.25 -12.94
CA LYS A 269 18.64 -9.93 -13.69
C LYS A 269 19.13 -10.48 -15.05
N PRO A 270 19.85 -9.72 -15.88
CA PRO A 270 20.43 -10.25 -17.12
C PRO A 270 21.42 -11.38 -16.88
N ALA A 271 22.21 -11.34 -15.79
CA ALA A 271 23.20 -12.37 -15.48
C ALA A 271 22.60 -13.73 -15.09
N VAL A 272 21.37 -13.73 -14.55
CA VAL A 272 20.67 -14.95 -14.13
C VAL A 272 19.47 -15.32 -15.02
N LEU A 273 19.16 -14.50 -16.03
CA LEU A 273 18.03 -14.75 -16.91
C LEU A 273 18.21 -16.08 -17.67
N ASN A 274 17.16 -16.91 -17.69
CA ASN A 274 17.12 -18.24 -18.30
C ASN A 274 18.10 -19.28 -17.68
N ARG A 275 18.55 -19.03 -16.44
CA ARG A 275 19.48 -19.93 -15.72
C ARG A 275 18.84 -20.62 -14.52
N ALA A 276 17.50 -20.73 -14.50
CA ALA A 276 16.77 -21.39 -13.43
C ALA A 276 17.24 -22.85 -13.27
N GLY A 277 17.69 -23.21 -12.07
CA GLY A 277 18.26 -24.51 -11.76
C GLY A 277 19.77 -24.61 -11.97
N ASP A 278 20.42 -23.62 -12.57
CA ASP A 278 21.88 -23.63 -12.73
C ASP A 278 22.58 -23.26 -11.42
N SER A 279 23.74 -23.86 -11.20
CA SER A 279 24.66 -23.43 -10.14
C SER A 279 25.46 -22.22 -10.59
N ILE A 280 25.49 -21.20 -9.76
CA ILE A 280 26.27 -19.97 -9.99
C ILE A 280 27.19 -19.68 -8.82
N ALA A 281 28.33 -19.05 -9.12
CA ALA A 281 29.26 -18.53 -8.12
C ALA A 281 28.99 -17.03 -7.90
N LEU A 282 28.46 -16.66 -6.72
CA LEU A 282 28.28 -15.28 -6.30
C LEU A 282 29.56 -14.80 -5.64
N HIS A 283 30.20 -13.81 -6.23
CA HIS A 283 31.31 -13.08 -5.61
C HIS A 283 30.73 -11.95 -4.76
N VAL A 284 30.95 -12.01 -3.46
CA VAL A 284 30.39 -11.03 -2.51
C VAL A 284 31.47 -10.41 -1.63
N VAL A 285 31.23 -9.19 -1.20
CA VAL A 285 32.02 -8.52 -0.16
C VAL A 285 31.19 -8.46 1.11
N ARG A 286 31.68 -9.08 2.17
CA ARG A 286 31.11 -9.09 3.51
C ARG A 286 32.09 -8.54 4.51
N ASN A 287 31.74 -7.45 5.22
CA ASN A 287 32.64 -6.79 6.20
C ASN A 287 34.03 -6.46 5.64
N GLY A 288 34.10 -6.09 4.34
CA GLY A 288 35.36 -5.76 3.66
C GLY A 288 36.14 -6.94 3.08
N ASN A 289 35.70 -8.19 3.33
CA ASN A 289 36.39 -9.38 2.81
C ASN A 289 35.59 -9.94 1.59
N GLU A 290 36.34 -10.27 0.55
CA GLU A 290 35.78 -10.96 -0.61
C GLU A 290 35.62 -12.45 -0.33
N MET A 291 34.51 -13.02 -0.76
CA MET A 291 34.20 -14.44 -0.67
C MET A 291 33.34 -14.92 -1.83
N VAL A 292 33.36 -16.21 -2.08
CA VAL A 292 32.53 -16.83 -3.12
C VAL A 292 31.49 -17.72 -2.46
N ILE A 293 30.22 -17.54 -2.86
CA ILE A 293 29.09 -18.33 -2.41
C ILE A 293 28.50 -19.05 -3.61
N ASN A 294 28.58 -20.38 -3.63
CA ASN A 294 27.94 -21.17 -4.67
C ASN A 294 26.47 -21.39 -4.31
N THR A 295 25.59 -21.04 -5.22
CA THR A 295 24.13 -21.18 -5.02
C THR A 295 23.45 -21.58 -6.33
N VAL A 296 22.16 -21.96 -6.25
CA VAL A 296 21.34 -22.28 -7.39
C VAL A 296 20.37 -21.15 -7.66
N VAL A 297 20.20 -20.77 -8.94
CA VAL A 297 19.27 -19.73 -9.41
C VAL A 297 17.81 -20.20 -9.30
#